data_6aca6e83dc05a0a08b588a38029e6470
#
_entry.id   6aca6e83dc05a0a08b588a38029e6470
#
_cell.length_a   1.000
_cell.length_b   1.000
_cell.length_c   1.000
_cell.angle_alpha   90.00
_cell.angle_beta   90.00
_cell.angle_gamma   90.00
#
_symmetry.space_group_name_H-M   'P 1'
#
loop_
_entity.id
_entity.type
_entity.pdbx_description
1 polymer ?
#
loop_
_entity_poly.entity_id
_entity_poly.type
_entity_poly.pdbx_seq_one_letter_code
_entity_poly.pdbx_strand_id
1 'polypeptide(L)'
;MRYTYEITPRAIQKVRSFYRNVSKKYRHTYSYEDLYRNINKAVDDMYLIEQALVRRKPTIGRWRDYHMAHFGQWYYAYTIEGDTITIQDACHEQNMHN
;
A
#
# COMPACT_ATOMS: atom_id res chain seq x y z
N MET A 1 -5.11 21.88 4.90
CA MET A 1 -3.96 21.77 4.00
C MET A 1 -4.05 20.45 3.24
N ARG A 2 -3.94 20.51 1.93
CA ARG A 2 -4.04 19.31 1.12
C ARG A 2 -2.65 18.89 0.64
N TYR A 3 -2.42 17.60 0.67
CA TYR A 3 -1.20 17.02 0.15
C TYR A 3 -1.39 16.60 -1.30
N THR A 4 -0.31 16.69 -2.06
CA THR A 4 -0.20 16.08 -3.38
C THR A 4 0.34 14.68 -3.21
N TYR A 5 -0.21 13.71 -3.94
CA TYR A 5 0.22 12.32 -3.84
C TYR A 5 0.98 11.89 -5.08
N GLU A 6 2.08 11.21 -4.88
CA GLU A 6 2.79 10.48 -5.93
C GLU A 6 2.86 9.03 -5.51
N ILE A 7 2.47 8.13 -6.41
CA ILE A 7 2.51 6.69 -6.15
C ILE A 7 3.54 6.08 -7.07
N THR A 8 4.56 5.46 -6.48
CA THR A 8 5.62 4.85 -7.29
C THR A 8 5.11 3.60 -7.99
N PRO A 9 5.69 3.25 -9.15
CA PRO A 9 5.38 1.98 -9.82
C PRO A 9 5.61 0.77 -8.92
N ARG A 10 6.61 0.83 -8.04
CA ARG A 10 6.90 -0.24 -7.09
C ARG A 10 5.71 -0.51 -6.16
N ALA A 11 5.13 0.55 -5.58
CA ALA A 11 3.99 0.40 -4.67
C ALA A 11 2.80 -0.22 -5.38
N ILE A 12 2.48 0.25 -6.58
CA ILE A 12 1.39 -0.30 -7.39
C ILE A 12 1.67 -1.77 -7.74
N GLN A 13 2.89 -2.08 -8.14
CA GLN A 13 3.27 -3.43 -8.54
C GLN A 13 3.15 -4.41 -7.37
N LYS A 14 3.49 -4.00 -6.17
CA LYS A 14 3.34 -4.85 -4.97
C LYS A 14 1.88 -5.23 -4.74
N VAL A 15 0.98 -4.27 -4.86
CA VAL A 15 -0.45 -4.52 -4.70
C VAL A 15 -0.96 -5.46 -5.80
N ARG A 16 -0.63 -5.18 -7.05
CA ARG A 16 -1.07 -5.99 -8.19
C ARG A 16 -0.54 -7.41 -8.10
N SER A 17 0.73 -7.58 -7.79
CA SER A 17 1.35 -8.91 -7.71
C SER A 17 0.72 -9.76 -6.62
N PHE A 18 0.42 -9.16 -5.47
CA PHE A 18 -0.23 -9.87 -4.38
C PHE A 18 -1.59 -10.42 -4.82
N TYR A 19 -2.45 -9.58 -5.37
CA TYR A 19 -3.80 -10.03 -5.74
C TYR A 19 -3.82 -10.91 -6.96
N ARG A 20 -2.86 -10.77 -7.88
CA ARG A 20 -2.70 -11.73 -8.99
C ARG A 20 -2.39 -13.12 -8.46
N ASN A 21 -1.52 -13.23 -7.46
CA ASN A 21 -1.20 -14.51 -6.84
C ASN A 21 -2.41 -15.10 -6.12
N VAL A 22 -3.20 -14.29 -5.43
CA VAL A 22 -4.46 -14.72 -4.83
C VAL A 22 -5.43 -15.23 -5.89
N SER A 23 -5.56 -14.49 -6.99
CA SER A 23 -6.43 -14.87 -8.11
C SER A 23 -6.03 -16.22 -8.70
N LYS A 24 -4.74 -16.47 -8.88
CA LYS A 24 -4.24 -17.75 -9.40
C LYS A 24 -4.54 -18.90 -8.43
N LYS A 25 -4.36 -18.67 -7.14
CA LYS A 25 -4.57 -19.67 -6.11
C LYS A 25 -6.05 -20.05 -5.95
N TYR A 26 -6.93 -19.09 -6.12
CA TYR A 26 -8.37 -19.25 -5.92
C TYR A 26 -9.17 -18.99 -7.19
N ARG A 27 -8.64 -19.38 -8.34
CA ARG A 27 -9.22 -19.04 -9.65
C ARG A 27 -10.65 -19.50 -9.88
N HIS A 28 -11.16 -20.47 -9.13
CA HIS A 28 -12.53 -20.94 -9.24
C HIS A 28 -13.52 -20.15 -8.39
N THR A 29 -13.02 -19.37 -7.43
CA THR A 29 -13.83 -18.59 -6.50
C THR A 29 -13.53 -17.11 -6.51
N TYR A 30 -12.47 -16.70 -7.20
CA TYR A 30 -11.98 -15.32 -7.23
C TYR A 30 -12.11 -14.77 -8.65
N SER A 31 -13.08 -13.88 -8.87
CA SER A 31 -13.37 -13.34 -10.18
C SER A 31 -12.45 -12.17 -10.54
N TYR A 32 -12.47 -11.77 -11.81
CA TYR A 32 -11.80 -10.55 -12.25
C TYR A 32 -12.34 -9.31 -11.53
N GLU A 33 -13.63 -9.30 -11.24
CA GLU A 33 -14.24 -8.19 -10.50
C GLU A 33 -13.67 -8.10 -9.09
N ASP A 34 -13.50 -9.23 -8.43
CA ASP A 34 -12.87 -9.28 -7.11
C ASP A 34 -11.43 -8.80 -7.18
N LEU A 35 -10.69 -9.22 -8.20
CA LEU A 35 -9.30 -8.82 -8.41
C LEU A 35 -9.18 -7.30 -8.52
N TYR A 36 -9.94 -6.71 -9.43
CA TYR A 36 -9.89 -5.27 -9.67
C TYR A 36 -10.41 -4.46 -8.48
N ARG A 37 -11.46 -4.95 -7.82
CA ARG A 37 -12.01 -4.29 -6.63
C ARG A 37 -10.95 -4.20 -5.53
N ASN A 38 -10.25 -5.28 -5.27
CA ASN A 38 -9.23 -5.32 -4.22
C ASN A 38 -8.02 -4.46 -4.57
N ILE A 39 -7.55 -4.51 -5.81
CA ILE A 39 -6.46 -3.65 -6.28
C ILE A 39 -6.85 -2.18 -6.13
N ASN A 40 -8.02 -1.81 -6.63
CA ASN A 40 -8.49 -0.42 -6.60
C ASN A 40 -8.66 0.07 -5.17
N LYS A 41 -9.19 -0.75 -4.27
CA LYS A 41 -9.34 -0.37 -2.87
C LYS A 41 -7.98 -0.10 -2.22
N ALA A 42 -7.00 -0.96 -2.44
CA ALA A 42 -5.67 -0.77 -1.86
C ALA A 42 -5.01 0.50 -2.41
N VAL A 43 -5.16 0.77 -3.71
CA VAL A 43 -4.63 2.00 -4.32
C VAL A 43 -5.37 3.23 -3.82
N ASP A 44 -6.69 3.17 -3.70
CA ASP A 44 -7.48 4.28 -3.17
C ASP A 44 -7.10 4.60 -1.73
N ASP A 45 -6.80 3.60 -0.92
CA ASP A 45 -6.36 3.80 0.47
C ASP A 45 -5.04 4.56 0.55
N MET A 46 -4.20 4.50 -0.49
CA MET A 46 -2.96 5.30 -0.54
C MET A 46 -3.23 6.80 -0.49
N TYR A 47 -4.37 7.24 -1.02
CA TYR A 47 -4.76 8.65 -1.00
C TYR A 47 -5.36 9.09 0.34
N LEU A 48 -5.51 8.17 1.30
CA LEU A 48 -6.02 8.47 2.63
C LEU A 48 -4.91 8.64 3.67
N ILE A 49 -3.66 8.51 3.27
CA ILE A 49 -2.52 8.54 4.21
C ILE A 49 -2.48 9.83 5.01
N GLU A 50 -2.83 10.96 4.41
CA GLU A 50 -2.85 12.24 5.14
C GLU A 50 -3.82 12.25 6.33
N GLN A 51 -4.84 11.39 6.32
CA GLN A 51 -5.79 11.27 7.43
C GLN A 51 -5.18 10.52 8.61
N ALA A 52 -4.14 9.76 8.38
CA ALA A 52 -3.47 8.96 9.39
C ALA A 52 -2.02 9.42 9.60
N LEU A 53 -1.79 10.73 9.57
CA LEU A 53 -0.45 11.31 9.73
C LEU A 53 0.13 11.10 11.13
N VAL A 54 0.00 9.91 11.63
CA VAL A 54 0.81 9.45 12.73
C VAL A 54 2.13 9.04 12.08
N ARG A 55 3.16 9.84 12.27
CA ARG A 55 4.50 9.55 11.75
C ARG A 55 5.06 8.32 12.48
N ARG A 56 4.47 7.20 12.15
CA ARG A 56 4.79 5.93 12.77
C ARG A 56 6.09 5.40 12.21
N LYS A 57 7.01 5.02 13.08
CA LYS A 57 8.23 4.37 12.64
C LYS A 57 7.89 2.97 12.14
N PRO A 58 8.48 2.53 11.02
CA PRO A 58 8.24 1.20 10.51
C PRO A 58 8.81 0.13 11.43
N THR A 59 8.11 -1.02 11.43
CA THR A 59 8.51 -2.18 12.24
C THR A 59 9.42 -3.13 11.47
N ILE A 60 9.62 -2.90 10.17
CA ILE A 60 10.51 -3.72 9.34
C ILE A 60 11.73 -2.91 8.90
N GLY A 61 12.90 -3.55 8.92
CA GLY A 61 14.17 -2.88 8.67
C GLY A 61 14.28 -2.24 7.29
N ARG A 62 13.68 -2.85 6.27
CA ARG A 62 13.76 -2.32 4.91
C ARG A 62 13.03 -0.98 4.72
N TRP A 63 12.16 -0.60 5.67
CA TRP A 63 11.41 0.66 5.63
C TRP A 63 11.91 1.68 6.65
N ARG A 64 13.06 1.44 7.25
CA ARG A 64 13.56 2.30 8.36
C ARG A 64 13.70 3.78 8.00
N ASP A 65 13.86 4.10 6.71
CA ASP A 65 14.00 5.47 6.26
C ASP A 65 12.68 6.10 5.80
N TYR A 66 11.58 5.37 5.95
CA TYR A 66 10.25 5.81 5.53
C TYR A 66 9.32 5.96 6.73
N HIS A 67 8.21 6.65 6.51
CA HIS A 67 7.08 6.60 7.42
C HIS A 67 6.19 5.41 7.03
N MET A 68 5.41 4.92 7.98
CA MET A 68 4.53 3.78 7.73
C MET A 68 3.09 4.14 8.07
N ALA A 69 2.16 3.74 7.20
CA ALA A 69 0.72 3.85 7.43
C ALA A 69 0.07 2.49 7.24
N HIS A 70 -1.02 2.26 7.97
CA HIS A 70 -1.78 1.01 7.90
C HIS A 70 -3.23 1.33 7.60
N PHE A 71 -3.73 0.80 6.48
CA PHE A 71 -5.13 0.88 6.08
C PHE A 71 -5.61 -0.49 5.61
N GLY A 72 -6.74 -0.94 6.17
CA GLY A 72 -7.27 -2.24 5.81
C GLY A 72 -6.25 -3.34 6.11
N GLN A 73 -5.89 -4.11 5.11
CA GLN A 73 -4.94 -5.21 5.22
C GLN A 73 -3.55 -4.85 4.70
N TRP A 74 -3.29 -3.57 4.43
CA TRP A 74 -2.06 -3.12 3.79
C TRP A 74 -1.28 -2.15 4.67
N TYR A 75 0.04 -2.28 4.62
CA TYR A 75 0.98 -1.30 5.14
C TYR A 75 1.63 -0.56 3.98
N TYR A 76 1.76 0.73 4.11
CA TYR A 76 2.35 1.58 3.08
C TYR A 76 3.53 2.34 3.65
N ALA A 77 4.65 2.32 2.91
CA ALA A 77 5.82 3.13 3.23
C ALA A 77 5.75 4.41 2.40
N TYR A 78 5.95 5.54 3.02
CA TYR A 78 5.85 6.82 2.33
C TYR A 78 6.86 7.83 2.87
N THR A 79 7.13 8.84 2.05
CA THR A 79 7.93 10.00 2.41
C THR A 79 7.09 11.25 2.26
N ILE A 80 7.45 12.29 3.01
CA ILE A 80 6.80 13.60 2.92
C ILE A 80 7.88 14.63 2.60
N GLU A 81 7.71 15.35 1.49
CA GLU A 81 8.55 16.49 1.14
C GLU A 81 7.66 17.68 0.87
N GLY A 82 7.73 18.70 1.75
CA GLY A 82 6.82 19.83 1.67
C GLY A 82 5.38 19.34 1.85
N ASP A 83 4.56 19.51 0.84
CA ASP A 83 3.17 19.03 0.82
C ASP A 83 2.95 17.86 -0.13
N THR A 84 4.04 17.14 -0.50
CA THR A 84 3.96 15.96 -1.35
C THR A 84 4.20 14.70 -0.54
N ILE A 85 3.24 13.78 -0.58
CA ILE A 85 3.36 12.44 -0.02
C ILE A 85 3.67 11.48 -1.17
N THR A 86 4.80 10.79 -1.08
CA THR A 86 5.20 9.80 -2.07
C THR A 86 5.10 8.40 -1.47
N ILE A 87 4.27 7.55 -2.05
CA ILE A 87 4.13 6.16 -1.62
C ILE A 87 5.26 5.36 -2.25
N GLN A 88 6.22 4.93 -1.45
CA GLN A 88 7.45 4.28 -1.92
C GLN A 88 7.31 2.78 -2.04
N ASP A 89 6.48 2.17 -1.20
CA ASP A 89 6.32 0.72 -1.16
C ASP A 89 4.98 0.36 -0.52
N ALA A 90 4.57 -0.88 -0.71
CA ALA A 90 3.38 -1.44 -0.09
C ALA A 90 3.64 -2.88 0.30
N CYS A 91 3.02 -3.33 1.40
CA CYS A 91 3.16 -4.69 1.87
C CYS A 91 1.86 -5.15 2.51
N HIS A 92 1.35 -6.30 2.06
CA HIS A 92 0.17 -6.89 2.69
C HIS A 92 0.53 -7.38 4.10
N GLU A 93 -0.40 -7.30 5.04
CA GLU A 93 -0.13 -7.63 6.44
C GLU A 93 0.38 -9.06 6.63
N GLN A 94 0.00 -10.00 5.75
CA GLN A 94 0.50 -11.38 5.81
C GLN A 94 2.00 -11.48 5.55
N ASN A 95 2.57 -10.52 4.83
CA ASN A 95 3.98 -10.51 4.45
C ASN A 95 4.78 -9.51 5.28
N MET A 96 4.16 -8.92 6.31
CA MET A 96 4.78 -7.89 7.14
C MET A 96 5.59 -8.53 8.27
N HIS A 97 6.82 -8.91 7.96
CA HIS A 97 7.75 -9.46 8.94
C HIS A 97 9.18 -9.07 8.57
N ASN A 98 10.02 -9.02 9.56
CA ASN A 98 11.45 -8.72 9.40
C ASN A 98 12.19 -9.87 8.74
#